data_4dae556fc574c125719705729e107958
#
_entry.id   4dae556fc574c125719705729e107958
#
_cell.length_a   1.000
_cell.length_b   1.000
_cell.length_c   1.000
_cell.angle_alpha   90.00
_cell.angle_beta   90.00
_cell.angle_gamma   90.00
#
_symmetry.space_group_name_H-M   'P 1'
#
loop_
_entity.id
_entity.type
_entity.pdbx_description
1 polymer ?
#
loop_
_entity_poly.entity_id
_entity_poly.type
_entity_poly.pdbx_seq_one_letter_code
_entity_poly.pdbx_strand_id
1 'polypeptide(L)'
;MCIRDSCVIQHNTERKGKTLWTDNGEGDKVQVYTAENEQDEASHIADVIGQHLKEGGHLADHAILYRMNAQSAPIESYFTRAGIPHKIVGGQRFNDRKEVKDIHSYMSIVANPRDDVRLRRIINEPARKIGATTIDVIADLAGQEGVSMLEIIRHADQYAKLSRAIAPLYKFYQIYERLQDSLENKTLDEFASDVIEITGYKAMLEADAAKGHEDAADRLQNLGQLVNNVKNYCDQHGEDASLEGYLEDIALISDIDSYNESADQVVLMTIHSAKGLEFPYVFLIGMEE
;
A
#
# COMPACT_ATOMS: atom_id res chain seq x y z
N MET A 1 -4.54 34.69 -3.27
CA MET A 1 -3.96 33.66 -2.39
C MET A 1 -3.77 34.19 -0.97
N CYS A 2 -2.95 35.19 -0.72
CA CYS A 2 -2.65 35.68 0.63
C CYS A 2 -3.84 36.11 1.51
N ILE A 3 -4.95 36.59 0.93
CA ILE A 3 -6.14 36.95 1.70
C ILE A 3 -6.82 35.71 2.30
N ARG A 4 -6.87 34.61 1.54
CA ARG A 4 -7.46 33.34 2.00
C ARG A 4 -6.59 32.66 3.06
N ASP A 5 -5.29 32.62 2.84
CA ASP A 5 -4.32 32.08 3.80
C ASP A 5 -4.37 32.87 5.11
N SER A 6 -4.53 34.20 5.03
CA SER A 6 -4.71 35.04 6.21
C SER A 6 -6.02 34.75 6.94
N CYS A 7 -7.11 34.45 6.23
CA CYS A 7 -8.40 34.09 6.84
C CYS A 7 -8.32 32.76 7.58
N VAL A 8 -7.70 31.73 7.00
CA VAL A 8 -7.54 30.42 7.64
C VAL A 8 -6.68 30.53 8.90
N ILE A 9 -5.53 31.22 8.79
CA ILE A 9 -4.59 31.33 9.90
C ILE A 9 -5.05 32.26 11.01
N GLN A 10 -6.03 33.14 10.77
CA GLN A 10 -6.63 34.01 11.81
C GLN A 10 -7.33 33.24 12.93
N HIS A 11 -7.78 32.02 12.66
CA HIS A 11 -8.41 31.14 13.65
C HIS A 11 -7.39 30.47 14.58
N ASN A 12 -6.07 30.59 14.32
CA ASN A 12 -5.03 30.07 15.19
C ASN A 12 -4.67 31.09 16.27
N THR A 13 -5.04 30.82 17.52
CA THR A 13 -4.87 31.71 18.68
C THR A 13 -3.41 31.84 19.14
N GLU A 14 -2.52 30.91 18.75
CA GLU A 14 -1.08 30.91 19.11
C GLU A 14 -0.19 31.58 18.06
N ARG A 15 -0.75 32.28 17.11
CA ARG A 15 -0.06 32.86 15.97
C ARG A 15 0.88 34.00 16.37
N LYS A 16 2.13 33.97 15.90
CA LYS A 16 2.98 35.15 15.79
C LYS A 16 2.48 36.01 14.63
N GLY A 17 2.08 37.26 14.89
CA GLY A 17 1.48 38.16 13.90
C GLY A 17 2.37 38.38 12.68
N LYS A 18 2.11 37.65 11.59
CA LYS A 18 2.69 37.88 10.26
C LYS A 18 1.55 38.10 9.27
N THR A 19 1.69 39.08 8.38
CA THR A 19 0.77 39.29 7.27
C THR A 19 1.40 38.63 6.04
N LEU A 20 0.67 37.70 5.44
CA LEU A 20 1.08 37.10 4.18
C LEU A 20 0.76 38.09 3.05
N TRP A 21 1.69 38.26 2.15
CA TRP A 21 1.55 39.13 0.96
C TRP A 21 2.14 38.43 -0.26
N THR A 22 1.74 38.86 -1.45
CA THR A 22 2.27 38.37 -2.73
C THR A 22 2.26 39.53 -3.74
N ASP A 23 3.25 39.54 -4.61
CA ASP A 23 3.32 40.42 -5.77
C ASP A 23 2.58 39.88 -6.99
N ASN A 24 2.14 38.60 -6.93
CA ASN A 24 1.36 37.96 -8.00
C ASN A 24 -0.05 38.55 -8.01
N GLY A 25 -0.63 38.72 -9.19
CA GLY A 25 -2.00 39.16 -9.42
C GLY A 25 -3.03 38.14 -8.90
N GLU A 26 -4.30 38.38 -9.16
CA GLU A 26 -5.36 37.41 -8.87
C GLU A 26 -5.17 36.17 -9.75
N GLY A 27 -5.02 34.99 -9.10
CA GLY A 27 -5.00 33.69 -9.77
C GLY A 27 -6.40 33.12 -9.95
N ASP A 28 -6.46 31.92 -10.51
CA ASP A 28 -7.71 31.18 -10.70
C ASP A 28 -8.42 30.88 -9.38
N LYS A 29 -9.73 30.72 -9.46
CA LYS A 29 -10.54 30.33 -8.30
C LYS A 29 -10.28 28.88 -7.92
N VAL A 30 -10.26 28.60 -6.62
CA VAL A 30 -10.27 27.22 -6.14
C VAL A 30 -11.54 26.54 -6.64
N GLN A 31 -11.36 25.39 -7.27
CA GLN A 31 -12.44 24.52 -7.71
C GLN A 31 -12.65 23.43 -6.66
N VAL A 32 -13.88 23.03 -6.44
CA VAL A 32 -14.24 21.92 -5.55
C VAL A 32 -15.00 20.91 -6.39
N TYR A 33 -14.52 19.69 -6.40
CA TYR A 33 -15.16 18.53 -7.01
C TYR A 33 -15.63 17.58 -5.91
N THR A 34 -16.83 17.07 -6.00
CA THR A 34 -17.37 16.06 -5.08
C THR A 34 -17.45 14.76 -5.85
N ALA A 35 -16.53 13.85 -5.57
CA ALA A 35 -16.46 12.52 -6.17
C ALA A 35 -17.49 11.57 -5.51
N GLU A 36 -17.98 10.59 -6.27
CA GLU A 36 -18.82 9.52 -5.75
C GLU A 36 -18.02 8.47 -4.95
N ASN A 37 -16.75 8.29 -5.30
CA ASN A 37 -15.80 7.38 -4.67
C ASN A 37 -14.36 7.74 -5.07
N GLU A 38 -13.39 7.03 -4.50
CA GLU A 38 -11.95 7.23 -4.75
C GLU A 38 -11.54 7.02 -6.22
N GLN A 39 -12.23 6.15 -6.96
CA GLN A 39 -11.99 5.89 -8.38
C GLN A 39 -12.47 7.07 -9.24
N ASP A 40 -13.62 7.64 -8.93
CA ASP A 40 -14.16 8.82 -9.60
C ASP A 40 -13.26 10.03 -9.35
N GLU A 41 -12.74 10.20 -8.12
CA GLU A 41 -11.75 11.24 -7.79
C GLU A 41 -10.49 11.10 -8.65
N ALA A 42 -9.93 9.89 -8.75
CA ALA A 42 -8.74 9.61 -9.55
C ALA A 42 -8.98 9.85 -11.05
N SER A 43 -10.13 9.42 -11.56
CA SER A 43 -10.53 9.64 -12.96
C SER A 43 -10.68 11.12 -13.29
N HIS A 44 -11.36 11.87 -12.42
CA HIS A 44 -11.52 13.31 -12.60
C HIS A 44 -10.18 14.05 -12.65
N ILE A 45 -9.27 13.73 -11.75
CA ILE A 45 -7.91 14.31 -11.73
C ILE A 45 -7.18 13.99 -13.03
N ALA A 46 -7.24 12.74 -13.50
CA ALA A 46 -6.61 12.33 -14.75
C ALA A 46 -7.17 13.08 -15.95
N ASP A 47 -8.48 13.30 -16.00
CA ASP A 47 -9.15 14.05 -17.07
C ASP A 47 -8.70 15.52 -17.08
N VAL A 48 -8.61 16.17 -15.93
CA VAL A 48 -8.12 17.55 -15.80
C VAL A 48 -6.67 17.65 -16.24
N ILE A 49 -5.80 16.73 -15.79
CA ILE A 49 -4.40 16.67 -16.24
C ILE A 49 -4.34 16.48 -17.75
N GLY A 50 -5.13 15.53 -18.30
CA GLY A 50 -5.19 15.29 -19.75
C GLY A 50 -5.65 16.50 -20.56
N GLN A 51 -6.49 17.36 -19.99
CA GLN A 51 -6.90 18.62 -20.60
C GLN A 51 -5.77 19.66 -20.61
N HIS A 52 -5.07 19.84 -19.48
CA HIS A 52 -3.92 20.73 -19.39
C HIS A 52 -2.77 20.31 -20.35
N LEU A 53 -2.54 19.01 -20.51
CA LEU A 53 -1.55 18.51 -21.48
C LEU A 53 -1.91 18.86 -22.92
N LYS A 54 -3.19 18.84 -23.29
CA LYS A 54 -3.67 19.27 -24.62
C LYS A 54 -3.45 20.77 -24.86
N GLU A 55 -3.43 21.56 -23.81
CA GLU A 55 -3.16 23.00 -23.83
C GLU A 55 -1.67 23.34 -23.81
N GLY A 56 -0.79 22.32 -23.79
CA GLY A 56 0.67 22.46 -23.83
C GLY A 56 1.36 22.48 -22.47
N GLY A 57 0.67 22.08 -21.39
CA GLY A 57 1.25 21.88 -20.07
C GLY A 57 2.07 20.58 -19.97
N HIS A 58 2.77 20.41 -18.85
CA HIS A 58 3.60 19.26 -18.55
C HIS A 58 3.04 18.47 -17.36
N LEU A 59 3.31 17.16 -17.28
CA LEU A 59 2.93 16.34 -16.14
C LEU A 59 3.55 16.87 -14.83
N ALA A 60 4.79 17.31 -14.89
CA ALA A 60 5.53 17.88 -13.75
C ALA A 60 4.93 19.19 -13.19
N ASP A 61 4.04 19.85 -13.94
CA ASP A 61 3.30 21.02 -13.46
C ASP A 61 2.24 20.67 -12.40
N HIS A 62 1.93 19.39 -12.23
CA HIS A 62 0.84 18.90 -11.40
C HIS A 62 1.34 18.22 -10.13
N ALA A 63 0.79 18.62 -8.99
CA ALA A 63 1.01 17.97 -7.71
C ALA A 63 -0.32 17.49 -7.11
N ILE A 64 -0.34 16.26 -6.63
CA ILE A 64 -1.44 15.67 -5.88
C ILE A 64 -1.01 15.59 -4.42
N LEU A 65 -1.71 16.32 -3.56
CA LEU A 65 -1.41 16.43 -2.15
C LEU A 65 -2.47 15.68 -1.33
N TYR A 66 -2.02 14.91 -0.36
CA TYR A 66 -2.88 14.18 0.56
C TYR A 66 -2.41 14.31 2.00
N ARG A 67 -3.30 14.05 2.94
CA ARG A 67 -3.01 14.11 4.37
C ARG A 67 -2.25 12.86 4.83
N MET A 68 -2.71 11.68 4.42
CA MET A 68 -2.22 10.39 4.86
C MET A 68 -1.73 9.56 3.67
N ASN A 69 -0.66 8.82 3.90
CA ASN A 69 -0.05 8.00 2.86
C ASN A 69 -1.00 6.98 2.22
N ALA A 70 -2.00 6.46 2.95
CA ALA A 70 -2.96 5.51 2.42
C ALA A 70 -3.79 6.09 1.25
N GLN A 71 -4.06 7.40 1.27
CA GLN A 71 -4.85 8.09 0.25
C GLN A 71 -4.18 8.14 -1.13
N SER A 72 -2.87 7.87 -1.23
CA SER A 72 -2.19 7.79 -2.53
C SER A 72 -2.56 6.55 -3.33
N ALA A 73 -2.93 5.45 -2.68
CA ALA A 73 -3.10 4.14 -3.30
C ALA A 73 -4.11 4.09 -4.46
N PRO A 74 -5.34 4.67 -4.36
CA PRO A 74 -6.30 4.72 -5.46
C PRO A 74 -5.75 5.50 -6.66
N ILE A 75 -5.08 6.63 -6.41
CA ILE A 75 -4.47 7.48 -7.45
C ILE A 75 -3.32 6.73 -8.14
N GLU A 76 -2.41 6.12 -7.37
CA GLU A 76 -1.31 5.32 -7.90
C GLU A 76 -1.83 4.19 -8.80
N SER A 77 -2.83 3.44 -8.32
CA SER A 77 -3.44 2.35 -9.07
C SER A 77 -4.08 2.84 -10.38
N TYR A 78 -4.86 3.92 -10.32
CA TYR A 78 -5.51 4.50 -11.49
C TYR A 78 -4.49 5.01 -12.51
N PHE A 79 -3.50 5.80 -12.07
CA PHE A 79 -2.49 6.40 -12.94
C PHE A 79 -1.64 5.34 -13.62
N THR A 80 -1.26 4.29 -12.90
CA THR A 80 -0.50 3.17 -13.48
C THR A 80 -1.29 2.46 -14.57
N ARG A 81 -2.58 2.14 -14.33
CA ARG A 81 -3.46 1.52 -15.34
C ARG A 81 -3.70 2.43 -16.54
N ALA A 82 -3.83 3.73 -16.32
CA ALA A 82 -4.02 4.72 -17.37
C ALA A 82 -2.71 5.08 -18.11
N GLY A 83 -1.56 4.54 -17.69
CA GLY A 83 -0.25 4.86 -18.25
C GLY A 83 0.19 6.30 -18.00
N ILE A 84 -0.28 6.94 -16.91
CA ILE A 84 0.10 8.31 -16.52
C ILE A 84 1.36 8.26 -15.66
N PRO A 85 2.51 8.75 -16.16
CA PRO A 85 3.75 8.77 -15.39
C PRO A 85 3.62 9.61 -14.12
N HIS A 86 3.97 9.02 -12.98
CA HIS A 86 3.89 9.70 -11.68
C HIS A 86 5.01 9.26 -10.75
N LYS A 87 5.29 10.06 -9.73
CA LYS A 87 6.28 9.75 -8.68
C LYS A 87 5.79 10.16 -7.30
N ILE A 88 6.16 9.39 -6.29
CA ILE A 88 5.91 9.73 -4.90
C ILE A 88 7.14 10.40 -4.31
N VAL A 89 6.95 11.57 -3.72
CA VAL A 89 8.02 12.33 -3.07
C VAL A 89 7.87 12.26 -1.56
N GLY A 90 8.95 11.84 -0.88
CA GLY A 90 8.99 11.74 0.58
C GLY A 90 8.27 10.53 1.18
N GLY A 91 7.92 9.53 0.35
CA GLY A 91 7.26 8.30 0.78
C GLY A 91 7.67 7.09 -0.05
N GLN A 92 7.13 5.92 0.32
CA GLN A 92 7.21 4.70 -0.47
C GLN A 92 5.90 4.51 -1.23
N ARG A 93 5.96 3.93 -2.43
CA ARG A 93 4.78 3.49 -3.17
C ARG A 93 3.94 2.56 -2.30
N PHE A 94 2.62 2.58 -2.49
CA PHE A 94 1.71 1.78 -1.67
C PHE A 94 2.11 0.31 -1.60
N ASN A 95 2.34 -0.32 -2.76
CA ASN A 95 2.73 -1.72 -2.85
C ASN A 95 4.16 -2.01 -2.33
N ASP A 96 4.99 -0.99 -2.14
CA ASP A 96 6.35 -1.12 -1.61
C ASP A 96 6.41 -1.07 -0.08
N ARG A 97 5.35 -0.62 0.58
CA ARG A 97 5.27 -0.53 2.05
C ARG A 97 5.39 -1.91 2.68
N LYS A 98 6.09 -1.97 3.81
CA LYS A 98 6.42 -3.24 4.47
C LYS A 98 5.18 -4.09 4.75
N GLU A 99 4.16 -3.51 5.39
CA GLU A 99 2.92 -4.19 5.76
C GLU A 99 2.15 -4.70 4.56
N VAL A 100 2.10 -3.92 3.47
CA VAL A 100 1.44 -4.30 2.22
C VAL A 100 2.17 -5.47 1.57
N LYS A 101 3.50 -5.39 1.44
CA LYS A 101 4.34 -6.50 0.93
C LYS A 101 4.23 -7.77 1.77
N ASP A 102 4.11 -7.63 3.09
CA ASP A 102 3.98 -8.77 3.98
C ASP A 102 2.63 -9.47 3.77
N ILE A 103 1.51 -8.71 3.70
CA ILE A 103 0.19 -9.30 3.42
C ILE A 103 0.12 -9.90 2.02
N HIS A 104 0.61 -9.22 0.99
CA HIS A 104 0.72 -9.80 -0.36
C HIS A 104 1.57 -11.08 -0.37
N SER A 105 2.61 -11.17 0.45
CA SER A 105 3.42 -12.39 0.55
C SER A 105 2.64 -13.54 1.19
N TYR A 106 1.79 -13.28 2.19
CA TYR A 106 0.86 -14.29 2.70
C TYR A 106 -0.14 -14.75 1.65
N MET A 107 -0.76 -13.83 0.92
CA MET A 107 -1.67 -14.16 -0.17
C MET A 107 -0.96 -15.00 -1.24
N SER A 108 0.28 -14.65 -1.58
CA SER A 108 1.06 -15.35 -2.60
C SER A 108 1.43 -16.78 -2.23
N ILE A 109 1.76 -17.07 -0.96
CA ILE A 109 2.06 -18.46 -0.56
C ILE A 109 0.80 -19.34 -0.53
N VAL A 110 -0.39 -18.74 -0.40
CA VAL A 110 -1.66 -19.46 -0.53
C VAL A 110 -1.92 -19.81 -1.99
N ALA A 111 -1.70 -18.87 -2.92
CA ALA A 111 -1.80 -19.11 -4.37
C ALA A 111 -0.71 -20.06 -4.88
N ASN A 112 0.53 -19.89 -4.40
CA ASN A 112 1.67 -20.72 -4.80
C ASN A 112 2.48 -21.18 -3.59
N PRO A 113 2.24 -22.40 -3.09
CA PRO A 113 2.95 -22.99 -1.95
C PRO A 113 4.46 -23.23 -2.17
N ARG A 114 4.96 -22.99 -3.39
CA ARG A 114 6.39 -23.13 -3.75
C ARG A 114 7.14 -21.81 -3.77
N ASP A 115 6.48 -20.70 -3.41
CA ASP A 115 7.13 -19.38 -3.33
C ASP A 115 7.94 -19.25 -2.03
N ASP A 116 9.08 -19.88 -2.01
CA ASP A 116 10.00 -19.89 -0.86
C ASP A 116 10.57 -18.49 -0.55
N VAL A 117 10.65 -17.61 -1.54
CA VAL A 117 11.12 -16.23 -1.34
C VAL A 117 10.14 -15.45 -0.47
N ARG A 118 8.85 -15.51 -0.80
CA ARG A 118 7.80 -14.86 -0.03
C ARG A 118 7.55 -15.53 1.32
N LEU A 119 7.68 -16.86 1.37
CA LEU A 119 7.61 -17.59 2.63
C LEU A 119 8.72 -17.15 3.60
N ARG A 120 9.97 -17.02 3.17
CA ARG A 120 11.08 -16.51 3.99
C ARG A 120 10.78 -15.13 4.58
N ARG A 121 10.10 -14.28 3.84
CA ARG A 121 9.74 -12.93 4.28
C ARG A 121 8.80 -12.95 5.47
N ILE A 122 7.79 -13.84 5.46
CA ILE A 122 6.65 -13.78 6.39
C ILE A 122 6.66 -14.83 7.49
N ILE A 123 7.48 -15.86 7.41
CA ILE A 123 7.46 -16.98 8.36
C ILE A 123 7.63 -16.52 9.82
N ASN A 124 8.37 -15.43 10.05
CA ASN A 124 8.56 -14.81 11.36
C ASN A 124 8.03 -13.36 11.45
N GLU A 125 7.10 -12.99 10.61
CA GLU A 125 6.45 -11.68 10.59
C GLU A 125 4.92 -11.85 10.56
N PRO A 126 4.19 -11.57 11.65
CA PRO A 126 4.63 -11.18 13.00
C PRO A 126 5.56 -12.18 13.69
N ALA A 127 6.31 -11.72 14.70
CA ALA A 127 7.33 -12.52 15.38
C ALA A 127 6.78 -13.82 15.98
N ARG A 128 7.30 -14.98 15.56
CA ARG A 128 6.87 -16.33 15.96
C ARG A 128 7.96 -17.17 16.62
N LYS A 129 9.08 -16.54 16.96
CA LYS A 129 10.27 -17.25 17.50
C LYS A 129 10.90 -18.25 16.50
N ILE A 130 10.75 -17.99 15.20
CA ILE A 130 11.40 -18.72 14.13
C ILE A 130 12.60 -17.88 13.68
N GLY A 131 13.78 -18.21 14.17
CA GLY A 131 15.01 -17.44 13.90
C GLY A 131 15.61 -17.74 12.54
N ALA A 132 16.52 -16.87 12.07
CA ALA A 132 17.19 -16.99 10.78
C ALA A 132 17.85 -18.36 10.59
N THR A 133 18.56 -18.87 11.60
CA THR A 133 19.20 -20.21 11.54
C THR A 133 18.17 -21.32 11.27
N THR A 134 16.96 -21.23 11.83
CA THR A 134 15.91 -22.22 11.58
C THR A 134 15.43 -22.11 10.13
N ILE A 135 15.27 -20.90 9.62
CA ILE A 135 14.86 -20.63 8.23
C ILE A 135 15.90 -21.19 7.26
N ASP A 136 17.18 -20.99 7.54
CA ASP A 136 18.26 -21.51 6.69
C ASP A 136 18.30 -23.05 6.70
N VAL A 137 18.10 -23.69 7.86
CA VAL A 137 17.98 -25.15 7.93
C VAL A 137 16.80 -25.67 7.11
N ILE A 138 15.63 -24.99 7.16
CA ILE A 138 14.47 -25.36 6.34
C ILE A 138 14.80 -25.27 4.85
N ALA A 139 15.46 -24.18 4.44
CA ALA A 139 15.84 -23.98 3.04
C ALA A 139 16.86 -25.01 2.54
N ASP A 140 17.84 -25.34 3.38
CA ASP A 140 18.83 -26.38 3.05
C ASP A 140 18.17 -27.76 2.86
N LEU A 141 17.22 -28.10 3.76
CA LEU A 141 16.45 -29.33 3.66
C LEU A 141 15.57 -29.33 2.39
N ALA A 142 14.87 -28.25 2.12
CA ALA A 142 14.06 -28.09 0.92
C ALA A 142 14.87 -28.27 -0.36
N GLY A 143 16.07 -27.66 -0.41
CA GLY A 143 16.99 -27.81 -1.52
C GLY A 143 17.55 -29.25 -1.67
N GLN A 144 17.84 -29.96 -0.57
CA GLN A 144 18.29 -31.33 -0.58
C GLN A 144 17.24 -32.34 -1.07
N GLU A 145 15.97 -32.10 -0.70
CA GLU A 145 14.86 -32.98 -1.04
C GLU A 145 14.12 -32.59 -2.33
N GLY A 146 14.41 -31.39 -2.89
CA GLY A 146 13.75 -30.88 -4.10
C GLY A 146 12.29 -30.51 -3.89
N VAL A 147 11.91 -30.15 -2.64
CA VAL A 147 10.56 -29.75 -2.24
C VAL A 147 10.52 -28.29 -1.79
N SER A 148 9.32 -27.72 -1.57
CA SER A 148 9.20 -26.37 -1.04
C SER A 148 9.55 -26.30 0.45
N MET A 149 9.94 -25.12 0.91
CA MET A 149 10.14 -24.87 2.35
C MET A 149 8.86 -25.12 3.16
N LEU A 150 7.69 -24.87 2.59
CA LEU A 150 6.41 -25.13 3.24
C LEU A 150 6.19 -26.62 3.49
N GLU A 151 6.61 -27.48 2.56
CA GLU A 151 6.52 -28.93 2.74
C GLU A 151 7.46 -29.43 3.86
N ILE A 152 8.66 -28.87 3.98
CA ILE A 152 9.55 -29.13 5.13
C ILE A 152 8.91 -28.68 6.44
N ILE A 153 8.23 -27.52 6.45
CA ILE A 153 7.54 -27.01 7.63
C ILE A 153 6.40 -27.94 8.04
N ARG A 154 5.63 -28.44 7.07
CA ARG A 154 4.54 -29.39 7.28
C ARG A 154 5.00 -30.66 8.01
N HIS A 155 6.19 -31.13 7.66
CA HIS A 155 6.76 -32.36 8.20
C HIS A 155 7.95 -32.09 9.13
N ALA A 156 7.96 -30.94 9.83
CA ALA A 156 9.10 -30.52 10.65
C ALA A 156 9.46 -31.50 11.77
N ASP A 157 8.53 -32.33 12.22
CA ASP A 157 8.71 -33.38 13.23
C ASP A 157 9.60 -34.54 12.74
N GLN A 158 9.75 -34.72 11.42
CA GLN A 158 10.59 -35.76 10.83
C GLN A 158 12.07 -35.35 10.78
N TYR A 159 12.40 -34.10 11.02
CA TYR A 159 13.76 -33.56 10.89
C TYR A 159 14.38 -33.26 12.26
N ALA A 160 15.34 -34.05 12.68
CA ALA A 160 16.06 -33.88 13.95
C ALA A 160 16.66 -32.47 14.12
N LYS A 161 17.11 -31.85 13.02
CA LYS A 161 17.63 -30.48 13.01
C LYS A 161 16.58 -29.40 13.39
N LEU A 162 15.29 -29.68 13.22
CA LEU A 162 14.18 -28.78 13.51
C LEU A 162 13.51 -29.07 14.87
N SER A 163 13.99 -30.02 15.65
CA SER A 163 13.36 -30.51 16.91
C SER A 163 13.00 -29.39 17.89
N ARG A 164 13.80 -28.31 17.98
CA ARG A 164 13.55 -27.16 18.86
C ARG A 164 12.52 -26.17 18.30
N ALA A 165 12.23 -26.24 17.01
CA ALA A 165 11.37 -25.31 16.30
C ALA A 165 10.01 -25.94 15.88
N ILE A 166 9.74 -27.22 16.18
CA ILE A 166 8.52 -27.92 15.77
C ILE A 166 7.26 -27.15 16.17
N ALA A 167 7.15 -26.72 17.42
CA ALA A 167 5.95 -26.03 17.88
C ALA A 167 5.67 -24.68 17.18
N PRO A 168 6.63 -23.76 17.02
CA PRO A 168 6.40 -22.54 16.24
C PRO A 168 6.17 -22.81 14.75
N LEU A 169 6.83 -23.79 14.13
CA LEU A 169 6.61 -24.18 12.74
C LEU A 169 5.22 -24.76 12.52
N TYR A 170 4.76 -25.62 13.43
CA TYR A 170 3.41 -26.15 13.38
C TYR A 170 2.34 -25.07 13.50
N LYS A 171 2.54 -24.09 14.40
CA LYS A 171 1.63 -22.92 14.50
C LYS A 171 1.59 -22.09 13.21
N PHE A 172 2.73 -21.92 12.56
CA PHE A 172 2.77 -21.23 11.27
C PHE A 172 2.01 -22.04 10.20
N TYR A 173 2.22 -23.34 10.14
CA TYR A 173 1.50 -24.20 9.19
C TYR A 173 0.00 -24.19 9.42
N GLN A 174 -0.48 -24.17 10.66
CA GLN A 174 -1.91 -24.02 10.99
C GLN A 174 -2.47 -22.67 10.50
N ILE A 175 -1.67 -21.58 10.53
CA ILE A 175 -2.09 -20.30 9.93
C ILE A 175 -2.29 -20.49 8.43
N TYR A 176 -1.35 -21.11 7.75
CA TYR A 176 -1.46 -21.40 6.33
C TYR A 176 -2.71 -22.23 5.97
N GLU A 177 -2.98 -23.31 6.70
CA GLU A 177 -4.18 -24.14 6.49
C GLU A 177 -5.48 -23.30 6.66
N ARG A 178 -5.54 -22.45 7.67
CA ARG A 178 -6.69 -21.58 7.88
C ARG A 178 -6.86 -20.54 6.76
N LEU A 179 -5.77 -20.06 6.19
CA LEU A 179 -5.82 -19.15 5.04
C LEU A 179 -6.31 -19.86 3.78
N GLN A 180 -5.91 -21.13 3.55
CA GLN A 180 -6.45 -21.94 2.46
C GLN A 180 -7.95 -22.15 2.60
N ASP A 181 -8.39 -22.56 3.80
CA ASP A 181 -9.82 -22.74 4.10
C ASP A 181 -10.62 -21.44 3.91
N SER A 182 -10.05 -20.29 4.29
CA SER A 182 -10.67 -18.99 4.06
C SER A 182 -10.83 -18.68 2.58
N LEU A 183 -9.78 -18.91 1.75
CA LEU A 183 -9.82 -18.66 0.31
C LEU A 183 -10.88 -19.55 -0.39
N GLU A 184 -11.03 -20.80 0.06
CA GLU A 184 -12.00 -21.74 -0.52
C GLU A 184 -13.46 -21.39 -0.18
N ASN A 185 -13.72 -20.74 0.97
CA ASN A 185 -15.06 -20.58 1.52
C ASN A 185 -15.57 -19.12 1.54
N LYS A 186 -14.74 -18.14 1.17
CA LYS A 186 -15.07 -16.71 1.26
C LYS A 186 -14.77 -15.96 -0.04
N THR A 187 -15.29 -14.75 -0.13
CA THR A 187 -14.92 -13.82 -1.22
C THR A 187 -13.47 -13.36 -1.07
N LEU A 188 -12.87 -12.87 -2.15
CA LEU A 188 -11.45 -12.49 -2.16
C LEU A 188 -11.16 -11.30 -1.21
N ASP A 189 -12.08 -10.37 -1.05
CA ASP A 189 -11.97 -9.25 -0.10
C ASP A 189 -12.14 -9.69 1.35
N GLU A 190 -13.03 -10.64 1.62
CA GLU A 190 -13.14 -11.28 2.94
C GLU A 190 -11.87 -12.09 3.26
N PHE A 191 -11.32 -12.82 2.27
CA PHE A 191 -10.04 -13.51 2.41
C PHE A 191 -8.90 -12.54 2.72
N ALA A 192 -8.81 -11.39 2.04
CA ALA A 192 -7.79 -10.38 2.33
C ALA A 192 -7.90 -9.86 3.77
N SER A 193 -9.12 -9.64 4.27
CA SER A 193 -9.37 -9.28 5.67
C SER A 193 -8.93 -10.39 6.63
N ASP A 194 -9.23 -11.63 6.31
CA ASP A 194 -8.83 -12.80 7.09
C ASP A 194 -7.31 -12.99 7.12
N VAL A 195 -6.60 -12.71 6.03
CA VAL A 195 -5.13 -12.73 6.03
C VAL A 195 -4.58 -11.82 7.11
N ILE A 196 -5.10 -10.60 7.23
CA ILE A 196 -4.67 -9.60 8.21
C ILE A 196 -4.97 -10.07 9.65
N GLU A 197 -6.14 -10.66 9.88
CA GLU A 197 -6.59 -11.10 11.22
C GLU A 197 -5.93 -12.45 11.64
N ILE A 198 -5.99 -13.46 10.78
CA ILE A 198 -5.53 -14.84 11.08
C ILE A 198 -4.01 -14.87 11.30
N THR A 199 -3.24 -14.06 10.56
CA THR A 199 -1.80 -13.98 10.73
C THR A 199 -1.39 -13.28 12.01
N GLY A 200 -2.31 -12.51 12.62
CA GLY A 200 -2.05 -11.66 13.79
C GLY A 200 -1.35 -10.35 13.44
N TYR A 201 -1.32 -9.97 12.17
CA TYR A 201 -0.62 -8.76 11.72
C TYR A 201 -1.28 -7.49 12.28
N LYS A 202 -2.62 -7.42 12.25
CA LYS A 202 -3.38 -6.31 12.85
C LYS A 202 -3.13 -6.20 14.35
N ALA A 203 -3.24 -7.31 15.08
CA ALA A 203 -3.01 -7.31 16.52
C ALA A 203 -1.58 -6.85 16.90
N MET A 204 -0.57 -7.19 16.07
CA MET A 204 0.79 -6.69 16.23
C MET A 204 0.85 -5.16 16.10
N LEU A 205 0.25 -4.60 15.04
CA LEU A 205 0.25 -3.15 14.82
C LEU A 205 -0.56 -2.39 15.88
N GLU A 206 -1.69 -2.92 16.33
CA GLU A 206 -2.49 -2.36 17.43
C GLU A 206 -1.69 -2.33 18.74
N ALA A 207 -0.94 -3.40 19.02
CA ALA A 207 -0.04 -3.44 20.19
C ALA A 207 1.10 -2.42 20.07
N ASP A 208 1.62 -2.17 18.88
CA ASP A 208 2.66 -1.18 18.64
C ASP A 208 2.10 0.25 18.74
N ALA A 209 0.90 0.51 18.23
CA ALA A 209 0.20 1.79 18.42
C ALA A 209 -0.04 2.09 19.91
N ALA A 210 -0.43 1.09 20.70
CA ALA A 210 -0.63 1.22 22.14
C ALA A 210 0.68 1.54 22.91
N LYS A 211 1.84 1.20 22.34
CA LYS A 211 3.16 1.56 22.88
C LYS A 211 3.65 2.96 22.45
N GLY A 212 2.87 3.66 21.60
CA GLY A 212 3.21 5.00 21.13
C GLY A 212 4.11 5.04 19.88
N HIS A 213 4.17 3.96 19.10
CA HIS A 213 4.82 3.98 17.78
C HIS A 213 3.95 4.79 16.81
N GLU A 214 4.40 5.96 16.41
CA GLU A 214 3.62 6.93 15.62
C GLU A 214 3.23 6.40 14.23
N ASP A 215 4.05 5.53 13.62
CA ASP A 215 3.81 4.94 12.31
C ASP A 215 2.80 3.77 12.31
N ALA A 216 2.45 3.24 13.49
CA ALA A 216 1.57 2.07 13.57
C ALA A 216 0.14 2.38 13.13
N ALA A 217 -0.37 3.58 13.38
CA ALA A 217 -1.68 4.03 12.95
C ALA A 217 -1.75 4.13 11.41
N ASP A 218 -0.75 4.72 10.78
CA ASP A 218 -0.63 4.82 9.31
C ASP A 218 -0.58 3.42 8.66
N ARG A 219 0.15 2.49 9.28
CA ARG A 219 0.26 1.11 8.80
C ARG A 219 -1.07 0.36 8.92
N LEU A 220 -1.84 0.57 9.99
CA LEU A 220 -3.20 0.02 10.11
C LEU A 220 -4.13 0.56 9.01
N GLN A 221 -4.05 1.85 8.69
CA GLN A 221 -4.81 2.43 7.58
C GLN A 221 -4.38 1.84 6.22
N ASN A 222 -3.08 1.60 6.02
CA ASN A 222 -2.60 0.93 4.80
C ASN A 222 -3.18 -0.47 4.65
N LEU A 223 -3.36 -1.23 5.75
CA LEU A 223 -4.04 -2.52 5.70
C LEU A 223 -5.52 -2.39 5.32
N GLY A 224 -6.22 -1.40 5.85
CA GLY A 224 -7.60 -1.09 5.45
C GLY A 224 -7.70 -0.75 3.97
N GLN A 225 -6.79 0.08 3.47
CA GLN A 225 -6.74 0.44 2.05
C GLN A 225 -6.41 -0.77 1.15
N LEU A 226 -5.56 -1.71 1.62
CA LEU A 226 -5.30 -2.94 0.87
C LEU A 226 -6.59 -3.74 0.68
N VAL A 227 -7.42 -3.90 1.72
CA VAL A 227 -8.71 -4.60 1.61
C VAL A 227 -9.64 -3.87 0.62
N ASN A 228 -9.70 -2.54 0.68
CA ASN A 228 -10.48 -1.74 -0.28
C ASN A 228 -9.98 -1.94 -1.72
N ASN A 229 -8.66 -2.02 -1.94
CA ASN A 229 -8.10 -2.28 -3.27
C ASN A 229 -8.49 -3.67 -3.79
N VAL A 230 -8.48 -4.70 -2.94
CA VAL A 230 -8.96 -6.04 -3.30
C VAL A 230 -10.44 -6.02 -3.65
N LYS A 231 -11.26 -5.33 -2.85
CA LYS A 231 -12.69 -5.17 -3.13
C LYS A 231 -12.94 -4.49 -4.47
N ASN A 232 -12.25 -3.38 -4.73
CA ASN A 232 -12.36 -2.67 -6.01
C ASN A 232 -11.95 -3.57 -7.20
N TYR A 233 -10.94 -4.43 -7.02
CA TYR A 233 -10.57 -5.44 -8.02
C TYR A 233 -11.72 -6.43 -8.24
N CYS A 234 -12.35 -6.93 -7.19
CA CYS A 234 -13.51 -7.81 -7.29
C CYS A 234 -14.69 -7.15 -8.01
N ASP A 235 -14.99 -5.90 -7.68
CA ASP A 235 -16.07 -5.13 -8.30
C ASP A 235 -15.84 -4.91 -9.81
N GLN A 236 -14.58 -4.77 -10.23
CA GLN A 236 -14.19 -4.59 -11.62
C GLN A 236 -14.21 -5.88 -12.44
N HIS A 237 -13.86 -7.02 -11.84
CA HIS A 237 -13.71 -8.30 -12.53
C HIS A 237 -14.91 -9.25 -12.33
N GLY A 238 -15.78 -8.95 -11.36
CA GLY A 238 -16.99 -9.75 -11.10
C GLY A 238 -16.67 -11.23 -10.82
N GLU A 239 -17.28 -12.12 -11.58
CA GLU A 239 -17.09 -13.59 -11.43
C GLU A 239 -15.70 -14.08 -11.86
N ASP A 240 -14.93 -13.28 -12.63
CA ASP A 240 -13.57 -13.61 -13.06
C ASP A 240 -12.51 -13.19 -12.05
N ALA A 241 -12.91 -12.55 -10.93
CA ALA A 241 -11.98 -12.15 -9.89
C ALA A 241 -11.35 -13.37 -9.20
N SER A 242 -10.01 -13.44 -9.23
CA SER A 242 -9.25 -14.52 -8.62
C SER A 242 -8.04 -13.99 -7.86
N LEU A 243 -7.52 -14.77 -6.92
CA LEU A 243 -6.32 -14.40 -6.16
C LEU A 243 -5.10 -14.28 -7.08
N GLU A 244 -4.94 -15.21 -8.01
CA GLU A 244 -3.86 -15.21 -8.99
C GLU A 244 -3.91 -13.95 -9.86
N GLY A 245 -5.09 -13.63 -10.42
CA GLY A 245 -5.27 -12.44 -11.23
C GLY A 245 -5.00 -11.14 -10.46
N TYR A 246 -5.43 -11.05 -9.21
CA TYR A 246 -5.10 -9.91 -8.36
C TYR A 246 -3.59 -9.74 -8.14
N LEU A 247 -2.88 -10.85 -7.86
CA LEU A 247 -1.43 -10.83 -7.65
C LEU A 247 -0.66 -10.50 -8.94
N GLU A 248 -1.16 -10.94 -10.11
CA GLU A 248 -0.62 -10.59 -11.42
C GLU A 248 -0.79 -9.08 -11.72
N ASP A 249 -1.96 -8.52 -11.44
CA ASP A 249 -2.21 -7.07 -11.57
C ASP A 249 -1.22 -6.25 -10.75
N ILE A 250 -0.96 -6.65 -9.49
CA ILE A 250 0.02 -5.98 -8.63
C ILE A 250 1.43 -6.07 -9.18
N ALA A 251 1.81 -7.24 -9.72
CA ALA A 251 3.13 -7.45 -10.30
C ALA A 251 3.33 -6.55 -11.53
N LEU A 252 2.33 -6.45 -12.41
CA LEU A 252 2.36 -5.56 -13.59
C LEU A 252 2.49 -4.08 -13.20
N ILE A 253 1.77 -3.64 -12.16
CA ILE A 253 1.85 -2.28 -11.63
C ILE A 253 3.29 -1.97 -11.16
N SER A 254 3.93 -2.91 -10.45
CA SER A 254 5.29 -2.72 -9.94
C SER A 254 6.36 -2.62 -11.04
N ASP A 255 6.19 -3.33 -12.15
CA ASP A 255 7.15 -3.38 -13.26
C ASP A 255 7.09 -2.13 -14.16
N ILE A 256 5.88 -1.64 -14.47
CA ILE A 256 5.69 -0.45 -15.30
C ILE A 256 6.30 0.79 -14.63
N ASP A 257 6.16 0.90 -13.32
CA ASP A 257 6.64 2.04 -12.55
C ASP A 257 8.17 2.13 -12.42
N SER A 258 8.90 1.04 -12.61
CA SER A 258 10.36 1.02 -12.47
C SER A 258 11.11 1.63 -13.67
N TYR A 259 10.42 1.94 -14.76
CA TYR A 259 11.08 2.15 -16.06
C TYR A 259 11.56 3.57 -16.38
N ASN A 260 11.23 4.64 -15.58
CA ASN A 260 11.66 5.99 -15.99
C ASN A 260 11.80 7.02 -14.85
N GLU A 261 12.97 7.15 -14.24
CA GLU A 261 13.25 8.17 -13.20
C GLU A 261 13.43 9.61 -13.74
N SER A 262 13.59 9.82 -15.06
CA SER A 262 13.90 11.10 -15.68
C SER A 262 12.76 11.73 -16.49
N ALA A 263 11.56 11.12 -16.50
CA ALA A 263 10.44 11.59 -17.30
C ALA A 263 9.66 12.74 -16.65
N ASP A 264 8.96 13.49 -17.49
CA ASP A 264 7.89 14.41 -17.11
C ASP A 264 6.80 13.62 -16.36
N GLN A 265 6.62 13.87 -15.05
CA GLN A 265 5.82 13.03 -14.16
C GLN A 265 4.97 13.86 -13.21
N VAL A 266 3.73 13.44 -12.97
CA VAL A 266 2.88 14.00 -11.91
C VAL A 266 3.51 13.68 -10.54
N VAL A 267 3.48 14.64 -9.63
CA VAL A 267 4.09 14.49 -8.31
C VAL A 267 3.00 14.19 -7.26
N LEU A 268 3.15 13.10 -6.55
CA LEU A 268 2.30 12.70 -5.43
C LEU A 268 3.07 12.89 -4.13
N MET A 269 2.50 13.58 -3.14
CA MET A 269 3.15 13.76 -1.85
C MET A 269 2.19 14.12 -0.73
N THR A 270 2.63 13.95 0.51
CA THR A 270 1.86 14.47 1.64
C THR A 270 1.91 16.00 1.70
N ILE A 271 0.88 16.62 2.29
CA ILE A 271 0.87 18.07 2.56
C ILE A 271 2.12 18.51 3.34
N HIS A 272 2.61 17.65 4.25
CA HIS A 272 3.83 17.94 4.99
C HIS A 272 5.09 17.96 4.12
N SER A 273 5.20 17.02 3.19
CA SER A 273 6.33 16.95 2.24
C SER A 273 6.31 18.09 1.22
N ALA A 274 5.16 18.66 0.96
CA ALA A 274 4.99 19.78 0.03
C ALA A 274 5.43 21.13 0.61
N LYS A 275 5.79 21.20 1.89
CA LYS A 275 6.21 22.46 2.52
C LYS A 275 7.43 23.07 1.83
N GLY A 276 7.26 24.27 1.27
CA GLY A 276 8.33 25.00 0.58
C GLY A 276 8.46 24.66 -0.91
N LEU A 277 7.59 23.79 -1.43
CA LEU A 277 7.48 23.52 -2.87
C LEU A 277 6.31 24.31 -3.47
N GLU A 278 6.39 24.60 -4.75
CA GLU A 278 5.37 25.32 -5.53
C GLU A 278 5.11 24.58 -6.84
N PHE A 279 3.83 24.44 -7.19
CA PHE A 279 3.38 23.81 -8.43
C PHE A 279 2.32 24.66 -9.11
N PRO A 280 2.31 24.73 -10.46
CA PRO A 280 1.27 25.42 -11.21
C PRO A 280 -0.15 24.92 -10.90
N TYR A 281 -0.31 23.59 -10.81
CA TYR A 281 -1.59 22.94 -10.53
C TYR A 281 -1.48 22.03 -9.31
N VAL A 282 -2.39 22.22 -8.36
CA VAL A 282 -2.40 21.43 -7.12
C VAL A 282 -3.78 20.83 -6.92
N PHE A 283 -3.82 19.51 -6.77
CA PHE A 283 -5.00 18.76 -6.34
C PHE A 283 -4.85 18.39 -4.88
N LEU A 284 -5.84 18.70 -4.08
CA LEU A 284 -5.89 18.28 -2.67
C LEU A 284 -7.01 17.26 -2.55
N ILE A 285 -6.63 16.02 -2.26
CA ILE A 285 -7.53 14.85 -2.26
C ILE A 285 -7.87 14.39 -0.84
N GLY A 286 -8.93 13.55 -0.73
CA GLY A 286 -9.34 12.96 0.54
C GLY A 286 -9.76 14.04 1.55
N MET A 287 -10.58 15.01 1.14
CA MET A 287 -11.03 16.12 1.98
C MET A 287 -12.29 15.79 2.79
N GLU A 288 -12.79 14.58 2.67
CA GLU A 288 -13.82 14.00 3.53
C GLU A 288 -13.18 13.58 4.85
N GLU A 289 -13.35 14.37 5.91
CA GLU A 289 -12.85 14.17 7.29
C GLU A 289 -11.44 13.60 7.49
#